data_30a03c71a74f8c87029a0b00848e4413
#
_entry.id   30a03c71a74f8c87029a0b00848e4413
#
_cell.length_a   1.000
_cell.length_b   1.000
_cell.length_c   1.000
_cell.angle_alpha   90.00
_cell.angle_beta   90.00
_cell.angle_gamma   90.00
#
_symmetry.space_group_name_H-M   'P 1'
#
loop_
_entity.id
_entity.type
_entity.pdbx_description
1 polymer ?
#
loop_
_entity_poly.entity_id
_entity_poly.type
_entity_poly.pdbx_seq_one_letter_code
_entity_poly.pdbx_strand_id
1 'polypeptide(L)'
;MKHAKTAPVAEKEDVRIQEFLDMIAPSVMKFETDYFICGNTYRCVWALREYPTSTEEQAILKRLGEKDGVTLKIYTRHVSAAEERKIISNAASKNRLNQSSTNDLQQTVQAESNLQDVAMIVARTHRNREPLLHTAVYMELTANEYDRLNLLQTEVLTELIRSKLNVDRLLLRQQQGFQCVMPSGRNVFRDQFERVLPASSVANLYPFNYSGKTDPRGFYVGRDKFGSNILVDFNQRADDKTNGSILILGNSGQGKSYL
;
A
#
# COMPACT_ATOMS: atom_id res chain seq x y z
N MET A 1 -9.77 -55.82 35.32
CA MET A 1 -10.09 -55.10 34.05
C MET A 1 -10.66 -53.74 34.40
N LYS A 2 -9.89 -52.67 34.18
CA LYS A 2 -10.36 -51.28 34.40
C LYS A 2 -11.00 -50.82 33.09
N HIS A 3 -12.31 -50.55 33.14
CA HIS A 3 -13.02 -49.90 32.01
C HIS A 3 -12.49 -48.46 31.87
N ALA A 4 -11.84 -48.17 30.74
CA ALA A 4 -11.53 -46.82 30.34
C ALA A 4 -12.86 -46.09 30.01
N LYS A 5 -13.23 -45.10 30.80
CA LYS A 5 -14.34 -44.22 30.51
C LYS A 5 -13.94 -43.39 29.28
N THR A 6 -14.58 -43.66 28.15
CA THR A 6 -14.51 -42.82 26.96
C THR A 6 -15.22 -41.50 27.28
N ALA A 7 -14.53 -40.39 27.19
CA ALA A 7 -15.14 -39.05 27.34
C ALA A 7 -16.28 -38.88 26.32
N PRO A 8 -17.37 -38.22 26.67
CA PRO A 8 -18.50 -38.02 25.77
C PRO A 8 -18.11 -37.25 24.53
N VAL A 9 -18.70 -37.59 23.40
CA VAL A 9 -18.40 -37.05 22.08
C VAL A 9 -18.52 -35.50 22.05
N ALA A 10 -19.47 -34.95 22.81
CA ALA A 10 -19.66 -33.50 22.95
C ALA A 10 -18.44 -32.77 23.53
N GLU A 11 -17.80 -33.32 24.57
CA GLU A 11 -16.56 -32.73 25.14
C GLU A 11 -15.40 -32.68 24.13
N LYS A 12 -15.32 -33.65 23.21
CA LYS A 12 -14.28 -33.66 22.17
C LYS A 12 -14.54 -32.69 21.04
N GLU A 13 -15.80 -32.42 20.70
CA GLU A 13 -16.19 -31.40 19.73
C GLU A 13 -15.92 -29.99 20.26
N ASP A 14 -16.26 -29.70 21.49
CA ASP A 14 -16.00 -28.38 22.11
C ASP A 14 -14.49 -28.08 22.20
N VAL A 15 -13.67 -29.07 22.52
CA VAL A 15 -12.19 -28.91 22.53
C VAL A 15 -11.65 -28.62 21.13
N ARG A 16 -12.15 -29.27 20.07
CA ARG A 16 -11.71 -29.00 18.68
C ARG A 16 -12.12 -27.61 18.18
N ILE A 17 -13.32 -27.18 18.56
CA ILE A 17 -13.79 -25.84 18.23
C ILE A 17 -12.94 -24.79 18.95
N GLN A 18 -12.60 -25.00 20.20
CA GLN A 18 -11.75 -24.12 20.97
C GLN A 18 -10.34 -24.02 20.37
N GLU A 19 -9.71 -25.16 20.05
CA GLU A 19 -8.41 -25.21 19.38
C GLU A 19 -8.42 -24.48 18.03
N PHE A 20 -9.51 -24.61 17.25
CA PHE A 20 -9.67 -23.89 16.00
C PHE A 20 -9.81 -22.38 16.22
N LEU A 21 -10.61 -21.97 17.20
CA LEU A 21 -10.76 -20.54 17.55
C LEU A 21 -9.44 -19.95 18.04
N ASP A 22 -8.67 -20.68 18.86
CA ASP A 22 -7.36 -20.25 19.34
C ASP A 22 -6.34 -20.08 18.18
N MET A 23 -6.49 -20.88 17.12
CA MET A 23 -5.64 -20.79 15.94
C MET A 23 -5.97 -19.57 15.08
N ILE A 24 -7.24 -19.17 14.95
CA ILE A 24 -7.69 -18.08 14.08
C ILE A 24 -7.88 -16.75 14.80
N ALA A 25 -8.05 -16.75 16.11
CA ALA A 25 -8.26 -15.57 16.93
C ALA A 25 -7.03 -15.29 17.80
N PRO A 26 -6.54 -14.05 17.87
CA PRO A 26 -5.44 -13.74 18.77
C PRO A 26 -5.88 -13.92 20.23
N SER A 27 -5.07 -14.61 21.02
CA SER A 27 -5.31 -14.87 22.46
C SER A 27 -5.33 -13.58 23.30
N VAL A 28 -4.63 -12.54 22.83
CA VAL A 28 -4.54 -11.24 23.48
C VAL A 28 -4.74 -10.15 22.44
N MET A 29 -5.55 -9.14 22.79
CA MET A 29 -5.68 -7.91 22.02
C MET A 29 -5.73 -6.73 22.96
N LYS A 30 -4.67 -5.91 22.98
CA LYS A 30 -4.53 -4.75 23.87
C LYS A 30 -4.12 -3.53 23.08
N PHE A 31 -4.91 -2.46 23.14
CA PHE A 31 -4.61 -1.20 22.48
C PHE A 31 -3.95 -0.23 23.45
N GLU A 32 -2.81 0.31 23.05
CA GLU A 32 -2.07 1.35 23.72
C GLU A 32 -2.18 2.69 22.94
N THR A 33 -1.45 3.70 23.38
CA THR A 33 -1.53 5.06 22.79
C THR A 33 -1.12 5.10 21.32
N ASP A 34 -0.02 4.41 20.95
CA ASP A 34 0.65 4.49 19.66
C ASP A 34 0.91 3.12 19.02
N TYR A 35 0.60 2.05 19.72
CA TYR A 35 0.69 0.67 19.24
C TYR A 35 -0.41 -0.20 19.85
N PHE A 36 -0.48 -1.45 19.43
CA PHE A 36 -1.33 -2.47 20.04
C PHE A 36 -0.62 -3.82 20.00
N ILE A 37 -1.04 -4.70 20.92
CA ILE A 37 -0.59 -6.09 20.97
C ILE A 37 -1.69 -6.96 20.37
N CYS A 38 -1.30 -7.86 19.47
CA CYS A 38 -2.20 -8.81 18.84
C CYS A 38 -1.54 -10.20 18.89
N GLY A 39 -2.02 -11.07 19.75
CA GLY A 39 -1.35 -12.34 20.07
C GLY A 39 0.06 -12.09 20.60
N ASN A 40 1.06 -12.62 19.93
CA ASN A 40 2.47 -12.47 20.29
C ASN A 40 3.19 -11.37 19.49
N THR A 41 2.45 -10.47 18.84
CA THR A 41 3.04 -9.43 17.99
C THR A 41 2.68 -8.03 18.48
N TYR A 42 3.65 -7.12 18.38
CA TYR A 42 3.48 -5.68 18.55
C TYR A 42 3.20 -5.06 17.20
N ARG A 43 2.15 -4.24 17.13
CA ARG A 43 1.69 -3.66 15.88
C ARG A 43 1.34 -2.19 16.05
N CYS A 44 1.47 -1.41 15.00
CA CYS A 44 0.89 -0.08 14.94
C CYS A 44 0.35 0.20 13.53
N VAL A 45 -0.64 1.09 13.47
CA VAL A 45 -1.23 1.52 12.20
C VAL A 45 -1.02 3.01 12.03
N TRP A 46 -0.53 3.38 10.85
CA TRP A 46 -0.38 4.77 10.42
C TRP A 46 -1.25 5.02 9.20
N ALA A 47 -1.75 6.25 9.09
CA ALA A 47 -2.52 6.70 7.94
C ALA A 47 -1.71 7.70 7.11
N LEU A 48 -1.69 7.54 5.80
CA LEU A 48 -1.08 8.51 4.90
C LEU A 48 -1.92 9.78 4.88
N ARG A 49 -1.30 10.93 5.17
CA ARG A 49 -1.98 12.22 5.29
C ARG A 49 -1.74 13.13 4.10
N GLU A 50 -0.50 13.19 3.63
CA GLU A 50 -0.08 14.06 2.55
C GLU A 50 0.69 13.28 1.51
N TYR A 51 0.45 13.63 0.25
CA TYR A 51 1.08 13.06 -0.92
C TYR A 51 1.97 14.12 -1.57
N PRO A 52 3.06 13.75 -2.23
CA PRO A 52 3.87 14.70 -2.96
C PRO A 52 3.07 15.32 -4.12
N THR A 53 3.35 16.57 -4.43
CA THR A 53 2.71 17.28 -5.55
C THR A 53 3.09 16.73 -6.92
N SER A 54 4.29 16.17 -7.02
CA SER A 54 4.77 15.46 -8.21
C SER A 54 5.59 14.25 -7.80
N THR A 55 5.53 13.18 -8.59
CA THR A 55 6.35 11.99 -8.42
C THR A 55 7.20 11.80 -9.65
N GLU A 56 8.51 11.77 -9.49
CA GLU A 56 9.46 11.41 -10.53
C GLU A 56 9.56 9.88 -10.67
N GLU A 57 9.32 9.16 -9.57
CA GLU A 57 9.35 7.71 -9.50
C GLU A 57 7.95 7.13 -9.63
N GLN A 58 7.83 6.06 -10.41
CA GLN A 58 6.64 5.20 -10.41
C GLN A 58 6.68 4.27 -9.19
N ALA A 59 5.51 3.79 -8.75
CA ALA A 59 5.38 2.85 -7.63
C ALA A 59 6.03 3.36 -6.33
N ILE A 60 5.66 4.58 -5.89
CA ILE A 60 6.25 5.25 -4.72
C ILE A 60 6.15 4.45 -3.41
N LEU A 61 5.17 3.56 -3.30
CA LEU A 61 5.01 2.69 -2.13
C LEU A 61 5.77 1.36 -2.25
N LYS A 62 6.50 1.13 -3.35
CA LYS A 62 7.20 -0.14 -3.61
C LYS A 62 8.15 -0.53 -2.47
N ARG A 63 9.01 0.40 -2.04
CA ARG A 63 9.98 0.13 -0.98
C ARG A 63 9.34 -0.18 0.36
N LEU A 64 8.18 0.41 0.64
CA LEU A 64 7.39 0.11 1.82
C LEU A 64 6.72 -1.26 1.70
N GLY A 65 6.18 -1.59 0.53
CA GLY A 65 5.55 -2.88 0.27
C GLY A 65 6.53 -4.06 0.22
N GLU A 66 7.81 -3.81 -0.05
CA GLU A 66 8.88 -4.82 -0.03
C GLU A 66 9.48 -5.05 1.37
N LYS A 67 9.12 -4.22 2.35
CA LYS A 67 9.69 -4.28 3.69
C LYS A 67 8.99 -5.31 4.56
N ASP A 68 9.76 -6.21 5.17
CA ASP A 68 9.22 -7.20 6.10
C ASP A 68 8.54 -6.53 7.30
N GLY A 69 7.38 -7.02 7.68
CA GLY A 69 6.57 -6.47 8.75
C GLY A 69 5.73 -5.25 8.37
N VAL A 70 5.70 -4.84 7.10
CA VAL A 70 4.85 -3.75 6.61
C VAL A 70 3.72 -4.31 5.76
N THR A 71 2.48 -3.99 6.14
CA THR A 71 1.29 -4.30 5.36
C THR A 71 0.64 -3.01 4.89
N LEU A 72 0.41 -2.88 3.58
CA LEU A 72 -0.25 -1.72 2.99
C LEU A 72 -1.72 -2.03 2.68
N LYS A 73 -2.61 -1.13 3.06
CA LYS A 73 -4.03 -1.17 2.72
C LYS A 73 -4.41 0.09 1.98
N ILE A 74 -4.82 -0.07 0.72
CA ILE A 74 -5.24 1.05 -0.14
C ILE A 74 -6.74 0.95 -0.37
N TYR A 75 -7.46 2.00 -0.01
CA TYR A 75 -8.87 2.16 -0.30
C TYR A 75 -9.04 3.11 -1.47
N THR A 76 -9.87 2.74 -2.42
CA THR A 76 -10.24 3.60 -3.53
C THR A 76 -11.75 3.54 -3.74
N ARG A 77 -12.37 4.70 -3.96
CA ARG A 77 -13.77 4.79 -4.40
C ARG A 77 -13.92 5.87 -5.45
N HIS A 78 -14.82 5.65 -6.37
CA HIS A 78 -15.09 6.59 -7.46
C HIS A 78 -15.72 7.89 -6.92
N VAL A 79 -15.30 9.03 -7.47
CA VAL A 79 -15.92 10.34 -7.24
C VAL A 79 -17.08 10.49 -8.22
N SER A 80 -18.29 10.80 -7.73
CA SER A 80 -19.42 11.02 -8.63
C SER A 80 -19.23 12.28 -9.47
N ALA A 81 -19.83 12.33 -10.68
CA ALA A 81 -19.70 13.49 -11.56
C ALA A 81 -20.24 14.81 -10.93
N ALA A 82 -21.21 14.72 -10.02
CA ALA A 82 -21.71 15.88 -9.29
C ALA A 82 -20.68 16.36 -8.23
N GLU A 83 -20.09 15.44 -7.52
CA GLU A 83 -19.06 15.69 -6.51
C GLU A 83 -17.77 16.22 -7.16
N GLU A 84 -17.36 15.67 -8.29
CA GLU A 84 -16.22 16.12 -9.10
C GLU A 84 -16.36 17.61 -9.48
N ARG A 85 -17.51 18.00 -10.03
CA ARG A 85 -17.78 19.41 -10.38
C ARG A 85 -17.68 20.33 -9.17
N LYS A 86 -18.21 19.87 -8.01
CA LYS A 86 -18.13 20.63 -6.75
C LYS A 86 -16.70 20.78 -6.26
N ILE A 87 -15.91 19.72 -6.30
CA ILE A 87 -14.50 19.74 -5.89
C ILE A 87 -13.70 20.71 -6.76
N ILE A 88 -13.84 20.61 -8.08
CA ILE A 88 -13.16 21.50 -9.06
C ILE A 88 -13.57 22.97 -8.84
N SER A 89 -14.87 23.24 -8.71
CA SER A 89 -15.39 24.58 -8.46
C SER A 89 -14.87 25.18 -7.15
N ASN A 90 -14.89 24.39 -6.07
CA ASN A 90 -14.39 24.83 -4.77
C ASN A 90 -12.89 25.11 -4.79
N ALA A 91 -12.09 24.26 -5.45
CA ALA A 91 -10.65 24.46 -5.59
C ALA A 91 -10.34 25.74 -6.36
N ALA A 92 -11.04 26.00 -7.47
CA ALA A 92 -10.89 27.22 -8.27
C ALA A 92 -11.27 28.48 -7.47
N SER A 93 -12.38 28.42 -6.71
CA SER A 93 -12.86 29.55 -5.90
C SER A 93 -11.91 29.86 -4.74
N LYS A 94 -11.42 28.82 -4.03
CA LYS A 94 -10.47 28.98 -2.93
C LYS A 94 -9.15 29.59 -3.38
N ASN A 95 -8.64 29.16 -4.54
CA ASN A 95 -7.41 29.69 -5.08
C ASN A 95 -7.55 31.15 -5.53
N ARG A 96 -8.71 31.55 -6.10
CA ARG A 96 -8.99 32.98 -6.44
C ARG A 96 -9.05 33.84 -5.18
N LEU A 97 -9.67 33.36 -4.10
CA LEU A 97 -9.72 34.09 -2.83
C LEU A 97 -8.32 34.27 -2.24
N ASN A 98 -7.48 33.24 -2.28
CA ASN A 98 -6.10 33.31 -1.79
C ASN A 98 -5.25 34.31 -2.61
N GLN A 99 -5.43 34.41 -3.93
CA GLN A 99 -4.75 35.41 -4.75
C GLN A 99 -5.16 36.84 -4.39
N SER A 100 -6.42 37.06 -4.04
CA SER A 100 -6.95 38.43 -3.76
C SER A 100 -6.70 38.92 -2.34
N SER A 101 -6.36 38.04 -1.40
CA SER A 101 -6.30 38.33 0.02
C SER A 101 -4.89 38.44 0.62
N THR A 102 -3.82 38.17 -0.16
CA THR A 102 -2.48 38.03 0.39
C THR A 102 -1.49 39.00 -0.26
N ASN A 103 -0.86 39.84 0.55
CA ASN A 103 0.25 40.71 0.14
C ASN A 103 1.63 40.03 0.21
N ASP A 104 1.69 38.72 0.47
CA ASP A 104 2.93 37.97 0.59
C ASP A 104 3.26 37.30 -0.74
N LEU A 105 4.40 37.65 -1.33
CA LEU A 105 4.91 37.15 -2.59
C LEU A 105 5.01 35.62 -2.62
N GLN A 106 5.43 34.97 -1.51
CA GLN A 106 5.56 33.51 -1.45
C GLN A 106 4.20 32.83 -1.54
N GLN A 107 3.19 33.36 -0.84
CA GLN A 107 1.84 32.81 -0.89
C GLN A 107 1.16 33.03 -2.24
N THR A 108 1.47 34.15 -2.91
CA THR A 108 0.96 34.44 -4.25
C THR A 108 1.53 33.47 -5.29
N VAL A 109 2.83 33.21 -5.28
CA VAL A 109 3.48 32.22 -6.16
C VAL A 109 2.96 30.81 -5.91
N GLN A 110 2.74 30.43 -4.64
CA GLN A 110 2.15 29.14 -4.27
C GLN A 110 0.71 29.00 -4.77
N ALA A 111 -0.10 30.06 -4.66
CA ALA A 111 -1.47 30.08 -5.14
C ALA A 111 -1.54 29.97 -6.66
N GLU A 112 -0.61 30.59 -7.38
CA GLU A 112 -0.51 30.52 -8.85
C GLU A 112 -0.09 29.13 -9.33
N SER A 113 0.89 28.50 -8.67
CA SER A 113 1.27 27.10 -8.91
C SER A 113 0.09 26.14 -8.66
N ASN A 114 -0.63 26.31 -7.55
CA ASN A 114 -1.81 25.51 -7.24
C ASN A 114 -2.93 25.66 -8.27
N LEU A 115 -3.11 26.87 -8.85
CA LEU A 115 -4.08 27.10 -9.94
C LEU A 115 -3.68 26.36 -11.21
N GLN A 116 -2.40 26.36 -11.56
CA GLN A 116 -1.90 25.61 -12.72
C GLN A 116 -2.10 24.11 -12.52
N ASP A 117 -1.84 23.58 -11.32
CA ASP A 117 -2.07 22.17 -10.99
C ASP A 117 -3.54 21.79 -11.11
N VAL A 118 -4.45 22.62 -10.58
CA VAL A 118 -5.91 22.41 -10.73
C VAL A 118 -6.32 22.47 -12.19
N ALA A 119 -5.81 23.43 -12.98
CA ALA A 119 -6.10 23.53 -14.40
C ALA A 119 -5.59 22.31 -15.19
N MET A 120 -4.40 21.78 -14.84
CA MET A 120 -3.90 20.54 -15.44
C MET A 120 -4.76 19.32 -15.10
N ILE A 121 -5.19 19.18 -13.83
CA ILE A 121 -6.10 18.10 -13.41
C ILE A 121 -7.42 18.19 -14.19
N VAL A 122 -8.02 19.37 -14.27
CA VAL A 122 -9.26 19.61 -15.04
C VAL A 122 -9.06 19.26 -16.51
N ALA A 123 -7.96 19.70 -17.12
CA ALA A 123 -7.65 19.40 -18.51
C ALA A 123 -7.49 17.89 -18.76
N ARG A 124 -6.82 17.17 -17.87
CA ARG A 124 -6.68 15.70 -17.96
C ARG A 124 -8.01 14.99 -17.80
N THR A 125 -8.82 15.39 -16.80
CA THR A 125 -10.15 14.82 -16.57
C THR A 125 -11.06 15.02 -17.78
N HIS A 126 -11.07 16.22 -18.39
CA HIS A 126 -11.89 16.49 -19.58
C HIS A 126 -11.34 15.89 -20.87
N ARG A 127 -10.02 15.97 -21.10
CA ARG A 127 -9.40 15.53 -22.36
C ARG A 127 -9.25 14.00 -22.42
N ASN A 128 -8.82 13.38 -21.32
CA ASN A 128 -8.52 11.95 -21.26
C ASN A 128 -9.65 11.13 -20.63
N ARG A 129 -10.73 11.77 -20.17
CA ARG A 129 -11.80 11.14 -19.36
C ARG A 129 -11.24 10.39 -18.15
N GLU A 130 -10.17 10.89 -17.56
CA GLU A 130 -9.53 10.29 -16.41
C GLU A 130 -10.40 10.50 -15.17
N PRO A 131 -10.86 9.40 -14.48
CA PRO A 131 -11.71 9.54 -13.31
C PRO A 131 -10.91 10.01 -12.10
N LEU A 132 -11.57 10.80 -11.24
CA LEU A 132 -11.09 11.11 -9.90
C LEU A 132 -11.51 10.03 -8.92
N LEU A 133 -10.61 9.69 -8.01
CA LEU A 133 -10.81 8.67 -6.99
C LEU A 133 -10.56 9.24 -5.60
N HIS A 134 -11.46 8.98 -4.66
CA HIS A 134 -11.15 9.10 -3.24
C HIS A 134 -10.20 7.98 -2.86
N THR A 135 -9.05 8.33 -2.34
CA THR A 135 -7.99 7.37 -2.01
C THR A 135 -7.51 7.57 -0.58
N ALA A 136 -7.42 6.49 0.19
CA ALA A 136 -6.79 6.46 1.49
C ALA A 136 -5.81 5.29 1.57
N VAL A 137 -4.66 5.52 2.19
CA VAL A 137 -3.62 4.51 2.39
C VAL A 137 -3.34 4.38 3.87
N TYR A 138 -3.41 3.16 4.36
CA TYR A 138 -3.02 2.78 5.72
C TYR A 138 -1.84 1.83 5.67
N MET A 139 -0.97 1.93 6.67
CA MET A 139 0.17 1.04 6.86
C MET A 139 0.06 0.40 8.22
N GLU A 140 0.09 -0.93 8.28
CA GLU A 140 0.29 -1.68 9.51
C GLU A 140 1.75 -2.13 9.58
N LEU A 141 2.39 -1.83 10.70
CA LEU A 141 3.74 -2.28 11.02
C LEU A 141 3.63 -3.35 12.09
N THR A 142 4.29 -4.47 11.89
CA THR A 142 4.21 -5.65 12.75
C THR A 142 5.60 -6.13 13.09
N ALA A 143 5.84 -6.42 14.37
CA ALA A 143 7.07 -7.03 14.85
C ALA A 143 6.80 -7.97 16.02
N ASN A 144 7.70 -8.93 16.27
CA ASN A 144 7.57 -9.88 17.40
C ASN A 144 7.99 -9.26 18.74
N GLU A 145 8.80 -8.19 18.70
CA GLU A 145 9.33 -7.49 19.85
C GLU A 145 9.07 -5.99 19.73
N TYR A 146 8.88 -5.33 20.88
CA TYR A 146 8.62 -3.88 20.91
C TYR A 146 9.78 -3.06 20.37
N ASP A 147 11.00 -3.42 20.73
CA ASP A 147 12.20 -2.71 20.23
C ASP A 147 12.37 -2.85 18.72
N ARG A 148 12.02 -4.02 18.19
CA ARG A 148 12.01 -4.24 16.75
C ARG A 148 10.92 -3.42 16.04
N LEU A 149 9.74 -3.23 16.67
CA LEU A 149 8.70 -2.35 16.15
C LEU A 149 9.21 -0.89 16.07
N ASN A 150 9.89 -0.40 17.10
CA ASN A 150 10.44 0.96 17.12
C ASN A 150 11.51 1.16 16.05
N LEU A 151 12.36 0.15 15.82
CA LEU A 151 13.33 0.17 14.73
C LEU A 151 12.63 0.21 13.37
N LEU A 152 11.63 -0.64 13.15
CA LEU A 152 10.83 -0.68 11.92
C LEU A 152 10.12 0.65 11.66
N GLN A 153 9.56 1.28 12.70
CA GLN A 153 8.96 2.62 12.60
C GLN A 153 9.97 3.66 12.11
N THR A 154 11.20 3.63 12.62
CA THR A 154 12.27 4.56 12.22
C THR A 154 12.68 4.34 10.75
N GLU A 155 12.82 3.09 10.35
CA GLU A 155 13.14 2.72 8.98
C GLU A 155 12.04 3.16 8.00
N VAL A 156 10.76 2.94 8.36
CA VAL A 156 9.60 3.34 7.55
C VAL A 156 9.52 4.86 7.45
N LEU A 157 9.74 5.59 8.54
CA LEU A 157 9.78 7.06 8.51
C LEU A 157 10.87 7.59 7.56
N THR A 158 12.03 6.96 7.54
CA THR A 158 13.12 7.34 6.62
C THR A 158 12.68 7.20 5.15
N GLU A 159 12.00 6.10 4.81
CA GLU A 159 11.49 5.89 3.46
C GLU A 159 10.34 6.86 3.11
N LEU A 160 9.47 7.18 4.07
CA LEU A 160 8.40 8.16 3.89
C LEU A 160 8.95 9.57 3.62
N ILE A 161 9.95 10.00 4.40
CA ILE A 161 10.63 11.30 4.19
C ILE A 161 11.26 11.35 2.80
N ARG A 162 11.95 10.27 2.39
CA ARG A 162 12.56 10.15 1.07
C ARG A 162 11.53 10.27 -0.06
N SER A 163 10.36 9.67 0.12
CA SER A 163 9.26 9.70 -0.85
C SER A 163 8.39 10.97 -0.72
N LYS A 164 8.74 11.91 0.16
CA LYS A 164 7.97 13.11 0.48
C LYS A 164 6.52 12.80 0.88
N LEU A 165 6.33 11.68 1.56
CA LEU A 165 5.05 11.24 2.10
C LEU A 165 4.96 11.61 3.58
N ASN A 166 3.79 12.07 4.01
CA ASN A 166 3.56 12.41 5.42
C ASN A 166 2.45 11.54 6.01
N VAL A 167 2.63 11.09 7.26
CA VAL A 167 1.72 10.17 7.95
C VAL A 167 1.20 10.72 9.26
N ASP A 168 0.00 10.29 9.62
CA ASP A 168 -0.57 10.41 10.96
C ASP A 168 -0.38 9.06 11.67
N ARG A 169 0.22 9.07 12.86
CA ARG A 169 0.50 7.86 13.64
C ARG A 169 -0.73 7.30 14.36
N LEU A 170 -1.89 7.92 14.19
CA LEU A 170 -3.15 7.51 14.81
C LEU A 170 -3.07 7.35 16.33
N LEU A 171 -2.42 8.32 17.00
CA LEU A 171 -2.31 8.31 18.46
C LEU A 171 -3.70 8.24 19.11
N LEU A 172 -3.87 7.36 20.11
CA LEU A 172 -5.12 7.04 20.79
C LEU A 172 -6.23 6.47 19.88
N ARG A 173 -5.91 6.18 18.60
CA ARG A 173 -6.88 5.69 17.61
C ARG A 173 -6.42 4.40 16.92
N GLN A 174 -5.52 3.65 17.57
CA GLN A 174 -4.97 2.41 17.03
C GLN A 174 -6.05 1.34 16.79
N GLN A 175 -7.10 1.32 17.61
CA GLN A 175 -8.24 0.41 17.41
C GLN A 175 -8.99 0.70 16.11
N GLN A 176 -9.26 1.99 15.79
CA GLN A 176 -9.88 2.35 14.52
C GLN A 176 -8.93 2.10 13.35
N GLY A 177 -7.62 2.36 13.55
CA GLY A 177 -6.57 2.02 12.58
C GLY A 177 -6.59 0.54 12.24
N PHE A 178 -6.62 -0.33 13.25
CA PHE A 178 -6.72 -1.77 13.07
C PHE A 178 -7.95 -2.17 12.24
N GLN A 179 -9.13 -1.58 12.51
CA GLN A 179 -10.33 -1.83 11.71
C GLN A 179 -10.16 -1.47 10.22
N CYS A 180 -9.33 -0.45 9.93
CA CYS A 180 -9.03 -0.07 8.55
C CYS A 180 -8.06 -1.03 7.85
N VAL A 181 -7.13 -1.66 8.56
CA VAL A 181 -6.17 -2.60 7.93
C VAL A 181 -6.68 -4.02 7.84
N MET A 182 -7.68 -4.39 8.64
CA MET A 182 -8.35 -5.68 8.51
C MET A 182 -8.93 -5.91 7.09
N PRO A 183 -9.02 -7.17 6.63
CA PRO A 183 -9.57 -7.51 5.31
C PRO A 183 -11.10 -7.34 5.21
N SER A 184 -11.70 -6.53 6.09
CA SER A 184 -13.15 -6.25 6.11
C SER A 184 -13.62 -5.29 5.01
N GLY A 185 -12.69 -4.59 4.32
CA GLY A 185 -13.02 -3.57 3.33
C GLY A 185 -13.61 -2.27 3.92
N ARG A 186 -13.57 -2.11 5.24
CA ARG A 186 -14.19 -0.98 5.93
C ARG A 186 -13.17 0.12 6.23
N ASN A 187 -13.32 1.29 5.59
CA ASN A 187 -12.58 2.51 5.94
C ASN A 187 -13.36 3.29 7.00
N VAL A 188 -12.91 3.22 8.26
CA VAL A 188 -13.59 3.86 9.41
C VAL A 188 -13.40 5.38 9.39
N PHE A 189 -12.24 5.86 8.96
CA PHE A 189 -11.90 7.28 8.98
C PHE A 189 -12.44 8.08 7.78
N ARG A 190 -12.77 7.40 6.67
CA ARG A 190 -13.30 8.00 5.44
C ARG A 190 -12.65 9.36 5.12
N ASP A 191 -13.44 10.43 5.12
CA ASP A 191 -13.06 11.77 4.67
C ASP A 191 -11.85 12.37 5.41
N GLN A 192 -11.50 11.86 6.59
CA GLN A 192 -10.37 12.36 7.35
C GLN A 192 -9.04 12.09 6.64
N PHE A 193 -8.87 10.88 6.06
CA PHE A 193 -7.65 10.48 5.37
C PHE A 193 -7.84 10.22 3.87
N GLU A 194 -9.08 10.27 3.37
CA GLU A 194 -9.31 10.20 1.93
C GLU A 194 -8.83 11.49 1.26
N ARG A 195 -8.09 11.33 0.16
CA ARG A 195 -7.69 12.40 -0.74
C ARG A 195 -8.21 12.12 -2.12
N VAL A 196 -8.65 13.16 -2.81
CA VAL A 196 -9.10 13.05 -4.20
C VAL A 196 -7.89 13.14 -5.10
N LEU A 197 -7.62 12.05 -5.81
CA LEU A 197 -6.48 11.91 -6.71
C LEU A 197 -6.95 11.46 -8.09
N PRO A 198 -6.27 11.91 -9.18
CA PRO A 198 -6.45 11.33 -10.52
C PRO A 198 -6.10 9.83 -10.53
N ALA A 199 -6.77 9.05 -11.37
CA ALA A 199 -6.54 7.60 -11.45
C ALA A 199 -5.09 7.23 -11.77
N SER A 200 -4.40 8.02 -12.60
CA SER A 200 -2.97 7.86 -12.90
C SER A 200 -2.10 8.02 -11.66
N SER A 201 -2.42 8.99 -10.80
CA SER A 201 -1.71 9.20 -9.54
C SER A 201 -1.95 8.04 -8.56
N VAL A 202 -3.18 7.50 -8.53
CA VAL A 202 -3.50 6.31 -7.72
C VAL A 202 -2.76 5.09 -8.23
N ALA A 203 -2.63 4.92 -9.54
CA ALA A 203 -1.84 3.84 -10.14
C ALA A 203 -0.36 3.89 -9.70
N ASN A 204 0.21 5.08 -9.51
CA ASN A 204 1.57 5.26 -9.01
C ASN A 204 1.74 4.87 -7.52
N LEU A 205 0.64 4.74 -6.76
CA LEU A 205 0.68 4.20 -5.40
C LEU A 205 0.76 2.67 -5.37
N TYR A 206 0.61 1.99 -6.52
CA TYR A 206 0.65 0.54 -6.59
C TYR A 206 2.02 0.02 -6.13
N PRO A 207 2.08 -0.79 -5.05
CA PRO A 207 3.35 -1.14 -4.42
C PRO A 207 4.09 -2.25 -5.13
N PHE A 208 3.45 -2.94 -6.08
CA PHE A 208 4.00 -4.10 -6.75
C PHE A 208 4.56 -3.71 -8.10
N ASN A 209 5.84 -3.87 -8.28
CA ASN A 209 6.52 -3.71 -9.56
C ASN A 209 7.02 -5.09 -10.01
N TYR A 210 6.08 -5.98 -10.30
CA TYR A 210 6.42 -7.29 -10.86
C TYR A 210 6.66 -7.12 -12.34
N SER A 211 7.88 -7.35 -12.72
CA SER A 211 8.23 -7.64 -14.11
C SER A 211 8.24 -9.15 -14.39
N GLY A 212 7.37 -9.87 -13.72
CA GLY A 212 7.22 -11.30 -13.93
C GLY A 212 7.00 -11.57 -15.42
N LYS A 213 8.03 -12.10 -16.08
CA LYS A 213 7.95 -12.43 -17.50
C LYS A 213 7.37 -13.81 -17.64
N THR A 214 6.19 -13.90 -18.22
CA THR A 214 5.50 -15.16 -18.46
C THR A 214 5.10 -15.24 -19.92
N ASP A 215 5.95 -15.86 -20.73
CA ASP A 215 5.61 -16.18 -22.10
C ASP A 215 4.74 -17.45 -22.10
N PRO A 216 3.60 -17.49 -22.84
CA PRO A 216 2.67 -18.62 -22.79
C PRO A 216 3.27 -19.99 -23.19
N ARG A 217 4.35 -19.98 -23.96
CA ARG A 217 5.08 -21.19 -24.43
C ARG A 217 6.52 -21.20 -23.92
N GLY A 218 6.81 -20.43 -22.86
CA GLY A 218 8.15 -20.24 -22.34
C GLY A 218 8.66 -21.45 -21.55
N PHE A 219 9.99 -21.62 -21.56
CA PHE A 219 10.68 -22.52 -20.65
C PHE A 219 10.75 -21.88 -19.27
N TYR A 220 10.61 -22.68 -18.23
CA TYR A 220 10.83 -22.25 -16.85
C TYR A 220 12.34 -21.99 -16.63
N VAL A 221 12.70 -20.74 -16.37
CA VAL A 221 14.07 -20.30 -16.13
C VAL A 221 14.39 -20.23 -14.63
N GLY A 222 13.40 -19.94 -13.81
CA GLY A 222 13.59 -19.80 -12.38
C GLY A 222 12.49 -18.95 -11.74
N ARG A 223 12.82 -18.37 -10.59
CA ARG A 223 11.96 -17.41 -9.89
C ARG A 223 12.67 -16.08 -9.78
N ASP A 224 11.88 -15.03 -9.84
CA ASP A 224 12.38 -13.69 -9.53
C ASP A 224 12.60 -13.52 -8.01
N LYS A 225 13.13 -12.36 -7.60
CA LYS A 225 13.36 -12.04 -6.18
C LYS A 225 12.07 -11.99 -5.34
N PHE A 226 10.90 -11.98 -5.98
CA PHE A 226 9.59 -11.98 -5.32
C PHE A 226 8.93 -13.36 -5.32
N GLY A 227 9.61 -14.38 -5.83
CA GLY A 227 9.10 -15.74 -5.89
C GLY A 227 8.20 -16.04 -7.09
N SER A 228 7.96 -15.09 -8.01
CA SER A 228 7.19 -15.30 -9.24
C SER A 228 7.96 -16.16 -10.24
N ASN A 229 7.28 -17.08 -10.90
CA ASN A 229 7.90 -17.92 -11.92
C ASN A 229 8.26 -17.09 -13.16
N ILE A 230 9.46 -17.30 -13.68
CA ILE A 230 9.93 -16.69 -14.92
C ILE A 230 9.87 -17.76 -16.03
N LEU A 231 8.98 -17.55 -16.99
CA LEU A 231 8.83 -18.37 -18.20
C LEU A 231 9.28 -17.54 -19.40
N VAL A 232 10.25 -18.01 -20.15
CA VAL A 232 10.80 -17.29 -21.31
C VAL A 232 10.76 -18.16 -22.55
N ASP A 233 10.13 -17.68 -23.61
CA ASP A 233 10.22 -18.24 -24.95
C ASP A 233 11.35 -17.57 -25.73
N PHE A 234 12.47 -18.26 -25.87
CA PHE A 234 13.64 -17.72 -26.55
C PHE A 234 13.46 -17.64 -28.09
N ASN A 235 12.47 -18.30 -28.63
CA ASN A 235 12.17 -18.28 -30.05
C ASN A 235 11.18 -17.17 -30.45
N GLN A 236 10.39 -16.70 -29.48
CA GLN A 236 9.44 -15.64 -29.74
C GLN A 236 10.14 -14.29 -29.87
N ARG A 237 9.88 -13.58 -30.96
CA ARG A 237 10.32 -12.19 -31.15
C ARG A 237 9.28 -11.24 -30.58
N ALA A 238 9.73 -10.26 -29.83
CA ALA A 238 8.93 -9.18 -29.25
C ALA A 238 9.81 -7.94 -29.11
N ASP A 239 9.23 -6.81 -28.76
CA ASP A 239 9.96 -5.53 -28.62
C ASP A 239 11.13 -5.62 -27.62
N ASP A 240 11.01 -6.50 -26.61
CA ASP A 240 12.01 -6.78 -25.59
C ASP A 240 12.94 -7.96 -25.93
N LYS A 241 12.68 -8.68 -27.05
CA LYS A 241 13.42 -9.86 -27.53
C LYS A 241 13.68 -9.79 -29.02
N THR A 242 14.64 -8.97 -29.41
CA THR A 242 14.96 -8.69 -30.83
C THR A 242 15.77 -9.80 -31.47
N ASN A 243 16.54 -10.59 -30.70
CA ASN A 243 17.30 -11.73 -31.22
C ASN A 243 17.23 -12.94 -30.27
N GLY A 244 17.67 -14.12 -30.73
CA GLY A 244 17.66 -15.36 -29.95
C GLY A 244 18.98 -15.68 -29.25
N SER A 245 19.93 -14.76 -29.23
CA SER A 245 21.21 -14.97 -28.56
C SER A 245 21.07 -14.86 -27.04
N ILE A 246 21.60 -15.85 -26.32
CA ILE A 246 21.53 -15.89 -24.85
C ILE A 246 22.96 -15.78 -24.34
N LEU A 247 23.19 -14.82 -23.43
CA LEU A 247 24.46 -14.65 -22.73
C LEU A 247 24.28 -14.97 -21.24
N ILE A 248 24.98 -16.01 -20.74
CA ILE A 248 24.95 -16.42 -19.34
C ILE A 248 26.28 -16.05 -18.70
N LEU A 249 26.24 -15.14 -17.71
CA LEU A 249 27.37 -14.67 -16.96
C LEU A 249 27.27 -15.09 -15.50
N GLY A 250 28.38 -15.46 -14.90
CA GLY A 250 28.44 -15.78 -13.47
C GLY A 250 29.85 -16.22 -13.06
N ASN A 251 30.15 -16.14 -11.79
CA ASN A 251 31.43 -16.59 -11.24
C ASN A 251 31.57 -18.11 -11.29
N SER A 252 32.81 -18.61 -11.15
CA SER A 252 33.06 -20.05 -11.06
C SER A 252 32.31 -20.66 -9.87
N GLY A 253 31.70 -21.85 -10.05
CA GLY A 253 30.95 -22.52 -9.01
C GLY A 253 29.46 -22.12 -8.88
N GLN A 254 28.96 -21.17 -9.66
CA GLN A 254 27.55 -20.71 -9.60
C GLN A 254 26.58 -21.51 -10.50
N GLY A 255 26.95 -22.70 -10.90
CA GLY A 255 26.02 -23.60 -11.61
C GLY A 255 25.76 -23.29 -13.08
N LYS A 256 26.53 -22.39 -13.73
CA LYS A 256 26.35 -22.06 -15.17
C LYS A 256 26.27 -23.24 -16.09
N SER A 257 27.01 -24.31 -15.81
CA SER A 257 27.09 -25.52 -16.64
C SER A 257 25.93 -26.50 -16.46
N TYR A 258 24.99 -26.18 -15.54
CA TYR A 258 23.77 -26.96 -15.30
C TYR A 258 22.54 -26.36 -16.00
N LEU A 259 22.66 -25.19 -16.57
CA LEU A 259 21.64 -24.55 -17.42
C LEU A 259 21.74 -25.00 -18.86
#